data_967832c40caff32df1c36c2248a5e638
#
_entry.id   967832c40caff32df1c36c2248a5e638
#
_cell.length_a   1.000
_cell.length_b   1.000
_cell.length_c   1.000
_cell.angle_alpha   90.00
_cell.angle_beta   90.00
_cell.angle_gamma   90.00
#
_symmetry.space_group_name_H-M   'P 1'
#
loop_
_entity.id
_entity.type
_entity.pdbx_description
1 polymer ?
#
loop_
_entity_poly.entity_id
_entity_poly.type
_entity_poly.pdbx_seq_one_letter_code
_entity_poly.pdbx_strand_id
1 'polypeptide(L)'
;MLDLLEKSNVILIEGNHEEKSMKKFIYDEEKYTKSFEETTLLPLLKEYDVDYVRASLKKIYKKLRQCFAFEFRGKKFLCTHGGLPLVPKLTLVSAKEMIHGVGKYETEIGEIYSENYKKGLCQDFIQVHGHRGINDGEYSYCLEARVEFGGELKILTIDNDGNIKKSGIKNDVYNRGLKLPMSGVTEKAEKFNTANELINEMIGHKFITVKECDYNLISLNFNREAFNKKKWNDLTIKARGLFVDKDSGEVKIRSYNKFFNFGERHVNLGYLKKYATYPIRAFKKYNGFLGLASVINGDVVLTSKSVTSGKYKDIFQSIWDKVEDSVKELLKQTMIENNCTAVFEVVSPEYDPHIIKYDKEHLYLLDFIENKLDLDTHNIDLEFSENLMKKVEFSSDLLTKKEELTRLEN
;
A
#
# COMPACT_ATOMS: atom_id res chain seq x y z
N MET A 1 -25.98 1.47 -20.70
CA MET A 1 -25.11 0.67 -21.59
C MET A 1 -25.90 -0.09 -22.67
N LEU A 2 -27.00 -0.77 -22.33
CA LEU A 2 -27.80 -1.51 -23.36
C LEU A 2 -28.24 -0.59 -24.51
N ASP A 3 -28.73 0.61 -24.22
CA ASP A 3 -29.15 1.59 -25.23
C ASP A 3 -28.00 2.05 -26.14
N LEU A 4 -26.78 2.09 -25.60
CA LEU A 4 -25.60 2.43 -26.39
C LEU A 4 -25.23 1.33 -27.39
N LEU A 5 -25.50 0.06 -27.05
CA LEU A 5 -25.22 -1.07 -27.94
C LEU A 5 -26.13 -1.13 -29.17
N GLU A 6 -27.24 -0.44 -29.15
CA GLU A 6 -28.16 -0.36 -30.28
C GLU A 6 -27.73 0.69 -31.31
N LYS A 7 -26.81 1.54 -30.96
CA LYS A 7 -26.23 2.56 -31.84
C LYS A 7 -25.11 1.94 -32.68
N SER A 8 -25.21 2.06 -33.98
CA SER A 8 -24.25 1.49 -34.95
C SER A 8 -22.86 2.14 -34.88
N ASN A 9 -22.77 3.34 -34.31
CA ASN A 9 -21.54 4.13 -34.20
C ASN A 9 -20.90 4.09 -32.81
N VAL A 10 -21.29 3.15 -31.94
CA VAL A 10 -20.72 2.96 -30.60
C VAL A 10 -19.92 1.69 -30.54
N ILE A 11 -18.69 1.80 -30.03
CA ILE A 11 -17.80 0.67 -29.77
C ILE A 11 -17.44 0.70 -28.29
N LEU A 12 -17.62 -0.43 -27.63
CA LEU A 12 -17.28 -0.60 -26.22
C LEU A 12 -15.96 -1.37 -26.09
N ILE A 13 -15.04 -0.84 -25.29
CA ILE A 13 -13.77 -1.49 -25.00
C ILE A 13 -13.89 -2.28 -23.70
N GLU A 14 -13.39 -3.53 -23.72
CA GLU A 14 -13.36 -4.43 -22.57
C GLU A 14 -12.34 -3.92 -21.54
N GLY A 15 -12.79 -3.74 -20.28
CA GLY A 15 -11.96 -3.40 -19.16
C GLY A 15 -11.69 -4.60 -18.24
N ASN A 16 -10.83 -4.38 -17.26
CA ASN A 16 -10.43 -5.41 -16.29
C ASN A 16 -11.57 -5.87 -15.37
N HIS A 17 -12.62 -5.06 -15.18
CA HIS A 17 -13.79 -5.44 -14.41
C HIS A 17 -14.69 -6.39 -15.19
N GLU A 18 -14.86 -6.14 -16.48
CA GLU A 18 -15.64 -6.99 -17.38
C GLU A 18 -14.97 -8.37 -17.51
N GLU A 19 -13.67 -8.41 -17.73
CA GLU A 19 -12.91 -9.66 -17.88
C GLU A 19 -12.92 -10.49 -16.59
N LYS A 20 -12.68 -9.86 -15.43
CA LYS A 20 -12.54 -10.59 -14.17
C LYS A 20 -13.85 -11.02 -13.53
N SER A 21 -14.90 -10.20 -13.61
CA SER A 21 -16.08 -10.39 -12.77
C SER A 21 -17.37 -10.56 -13.59
N MET A 22 -17.62 -9.69 -14.56
CA MET A 22 -18.81 -9.81 -15.41
C MET A 22 -18.81 -11.13 -16.18
N LYS A 23 -17.69 -11.49 -16.81
CA LYS A 23 -17.51 -12.75 -17.53
C LYS A 23 -17.80 -13.96 -16.65
N LYS A 24 -17.28 -14.00 -15.43
CA LYS A 24 -17.49 -15.11 -14.50
C LYS A 24 -18.95 -15.25 -14.08
N PHE A 25 -19.61 -14.15 -13.77
CA PHE A 25 -21.03 -14.14 -13.45
C PHE A 25 -21.89 -14.63 -14.61
N ILE A 26 -21.59 -14.21 -15.85
CA ILE A 26 -22.32 -14.64 -17.06
C ILE A 26 -22.24 -16.15 -17.27
N TYR A 27 -21.09 -16.77 -16.97
CA TYR A 27 -20.83 -18.19 -17.19
C TYR A 27 -20.99 -19.05 -15.94
N ASP A 28 -21.63 -18.52 -14.89
CA ASP A 28 -21.95 -19.22 -13.64
C ASP A 28 -20.73 -19.72 -12.86
N GLU A 29 -19.61 -19.04 -13.00
CA GLU A 29 -18.41 -19.31 -12.20
C GLU A 29 -18.55 -18.64 -10.82
N GLU A 30 -18.42 -19.40 -9.75
CA GLU A 30 -18.61 -18.96 -8.35
C GLU A 30 -17.59 -17.92 -7.82
N LYS A 31 -16.70 -17.37 -8.66
CA LYS A 31 -15.54 -16.58 -8.21
C LYS A 31 -15.43 -15.19 -8.82
N TYR A 32 -16.48 -14.42 -8.85
CA TYR A 32 -16.37 -12.98 -9.13
C TYR A 32 -15.94 -12.19 -7.89
N THR A 33 -15.49 -10.95 -8.09
CA THR A 33 -14.97 -10.13 -7.01
C THR A 33 -16.10 -9.61 -6.10
N LYS A 34 -15.82 -9.49 -4.79
CA LYS A 34 -16.76 -8.90 -3.84
C LYS A 34 -17.17 -7.47 -4.24
N SER A 35 -16.24 -6.69 -4.79
CA SER A 35 -16.54 -5.36 -5.31
C SER A 35 -17.59 -5.38 -6.42
N PHE A 36 -17.49 -6.30 -7.40
CA PHE A 36 -18.50 -6.46 -8.45
C PHE A 36 -19.85 -6.86 -7.86
N GLU A 37 -19.85 -7.77 -6.90
CA GLU A 37 -21.06 -8.19 -6.21
C GLU A 37 -21.76 -7.01 -5.55
N GLU A 38 -21.03 -6.26 -4.70
CA GLU A 38 -21.59 -5.18 -3.87
C GLU A 38 -21.96 -3.93 -4.69
N THR A 39 -21.14 -3.56 -5.70
CA THR A 39 -21.29 -2.29 -6.42
C THR A 39 -22.06 -2.41 -7.73
N THR A 40 -22.18 -3.62 -8.27
CA THR A 40 -22.83 -3.83 -9.58
C THR A 40 -23.97 -4.84 -9.47
N LEU A 41 -23.69 -6.05 -9.00
CA LEU A 41 -24.66 -7.13 -9.05
C LEU A 41 -25.82 -6.93 -8.08
N LEU A 42 -25.55 -6.73 -6.79
CA LEU A 42 -26.60 -6.54 -5.79
C LEU A 42 -27.51 -5.33 -6.05
N PRO A 43 -27.01 -4.17 -6.50
CA PRO A 43 -27.88 -3.07 -6.93
C PRO A 43 -28.82 -3.45 -8.08
N LEU A 44 -28.32 -4.18 -9.08
CA LEU A 44 -29.15 -4.61 -10.21
C LEU A 44 -30.20 -5.65 -9.79
N LEU A 45 -29.86 -6.57 -8.89
CA LEU A 45 -30.77 -7.59 -8.39
C LEU A 45 -31.88 -7.05 -7.47
N LYS A 46 -31.79 -5.79 -7.01
CA LYS A 46 -32.88 -5.10 -6.32
C LYS A 46 -34.02 -4.70 -7.27
N GLU A 47 -33.70 -4.50 -8.54
CA GLU A 47 -34.65 -3.97 -9.54
C GLU A 47 -35.03 -5.02 -10.59
N TYR A 48 -34.16 -6.00 -10.86
CA TYR A 48 -34.31 -6.98 -11.91
C TYR A 48 -34.01 -8.39 -11.40
N ASP A 49 -34.65 -9.40 -12.00
CA ASP A 49 -34.31 -10.79 -11.68
C ASP A 49 -32.92 -11.20 -12.22
N VAL A 50 -32.37 -12.26 -11.65
CA VAL A 50 -31.03 -12.73 -11.95
C VAL A 50 -30.82 -13.16 -13.40
N ASP A 51 -31.81 -13.77 -14.01
CA ASP A 51 -31.70 -14.27 -15.38
C ASP A 51 -31.74 -13.11 -16.38
N TYR A 52 -32.60 -12.12 -16.14
CA TYR A 52 -32.58 -10.88 -16.91
C TYR A 52 -31.24 -10.14 -16.81
N VAL A 53 -30.70 -9.99 -15.60
CA VAL A 53 -29.39 -9.36 -15.38
C VAL A 53 -28.31 -10.14 -16.13
N ARG A 54 -28.27 -11.46 -16.00
CA ARG A 54 -27.31 -12.33 -16.67
C ARG A 54 -27.40 -12.23 -18.20
N ALA A 55 -28.59 -12.30 -18.76
CA ALA A 55 -28.80 -12.16 -20.17
C ALA A 55 -28.37 -10.79 -20.71
N SER A 56 -28.70 -9.73 -19.98
CA SER A 56 -28.31 -8.35 -20.29
C SER A 56 -26.80 -8.14 -20.28
N LEU A 57 -26.12 -8.61 -19.23
CA LEU A 57 -24.65 -8.55 -19.13
C LEU A 57 -24.00 -9.41 -20.24
N LYS A 58 -24.55 -10.56 -20.58
CA LYS A 58 -24.05 -11.39 -21.67
C LYS A 58 -24.20 -10.70 -23.04
N LYS A 59 -25.31 -9.97 -23.28
CA LYS A 59 -25.51 -9.17 -24.50
C LYS A 59 -24.42 -8.07 -24.59
N ILE A 60 -24.13 -7.39 -23.48
CA ILE A 60 -23.08 -6.38 -23.41
C ILE A 60 -21.70 -7.02 -23.68
N TYR A 61 -21.36 -8.08 -22.94
CA TYR A 61 -20.04 -8.72 -23.01
C TYR A 61 -19.69 -9.20 -24.43
N LYS A 62 -20.67 -9.76 -25.17
CA LYS A 62 -20.47 -10.19 -26.56
C LYS A 62 -20.13 -9.05 -27.53
N LYS A 63 -20.41 -7.80 -27.19
CA LYS A 63 -20.15 -6.62 -28.00
C LYS A 63 -18.85 -5.92 -27.66
N LEU A 64 -18.22 -6.26 -26.53
CA LEU A 64 -16.96 -5.68 -26.11
C LEU A 64 -15.82 -6.02 -27.09
N ARG A 65 -14.92 -5.08 -27.26
CA ARG A 65 -13.68 -5.22 -28.04
C ARG A 65 -12.49 -5.02 -27.12
N GLN A 66 -11.45 -5.79 -27.28
CA GLN A 66 -10.20 -5.64 -26.52
C GLN A 66 -9.42 -4.39 -26.94
N CYS A 67 -9.52 -4.03 -28.21
CA CYS A 67 -9.01 -2.78 -28.75
C CYS A 67 -9.87 -2.33 -29.93
N PHE A 68 -9.71 -1.07 -30.30
CA PHE A 68 -10.25 -0.51 -31.52
C PHE A 68 -9.19 0.36 -32.20
N ALA A 69 -8.81 -0.04 -33.41
CA ALA A 69 -7.90 0.72 -34.26
C ALA A 69 -8.66 1.34 -35.42
N PHE A 70 -8.41 2.61 -35.69
CA PHE A 70 -9.01 3.33 -36.80
C PHE A 70 -8.09 4.40 -37.36
N GLU A 71 -8.36 4.84 -38.56
CA GLU A 71 -7.68 5.98 -39.18
C GLU A 71 -8.69 7.10 -39.41
N PHE A 72 -8.26 8.31 -39.07
CA PHE A 72 -9.05 9.52 -39.31
C PHE A 72 -8.13 10.68 -39.65
N ARG A 73 -8.40 11.32 -40.81
CA ARG A 73 -7.60 12.44 -41.31
C ARG A 73 -6.10 12.14 -41.40
N GLY A 74 -5.74 10.95 -41.86
CA GLY A 74 -4.35 10.50 -42.01
C GLY A 74 -3.63 10.18 -40.70
N LYS A 75 -4.31 10.23 -39.55
CA LYS A 75 -3.79 9.81 -38.25
C LYS A 75 -4.39 8.47 -37.87
N LYS A 76 -3.54 7.55 -37.41
CA LYS A 76 -3.97 6.23 -36.91
C LYS A 76 -4.13 6.28 -35.40
N PHE A 77 -5.22 5.76 -34.90
CA PHE A 77 -5.54 5.70 -33.47
C PHE A 77 -5.69 4.27 -33.01
N LEU A 78 -5.23 4.00 -31.78
CA LEU A 78 -5.43 2.73 -31.09
C LEU A 78 -6.07 3.00 -29.72
N CYS A 79 -7.29 2.52 -29.53
CA CYS A 79 -7.99 2.59 -28.25
C CYS A 79 -7.89 1.25 -27.54
N THR A 80 -7.41 1.26 -26.28
CA THR A 80 -7.35 0.10 -25.37
C THR A 80 -7.82 0.52 -23.99
N HIS A 81 -8.22 -0.43 -23.13
CA HIS A 81 -8.53 -0.09 -21.75
C HIS A 81 -7.25 0.25 -20.97
N GLY A 82 -6.23 -0.58 -21.06
CA GLY A 82 -4.94 -0.36 -20.41
C GLY A 82 -3.91 0.30 -21.31
N GLY A 83 -3.05 1.15 -20.75
CA GLY A 83 -1.95 1.77 -21.49
C GLY A 83 -0.85 0.77 -21.86
N LEU A 84 -0.31 0.93 -23.05
CA LEU A 84 0.76 0.11 -23.62
C LEU A 84 2.06 0.92 -23.70
N PRO A 85 3.24 0.34 -23.45
CA PRO A 85 4.51 1.03 -23.62
C PRO A 85 4.96 1.13 -25.08
N LEU A 86 4.54 0.18 -25.93
CA LEU A 86 4.87 0.12 -27.36
C LEU A 86 3.90 -0.83 -28.10
N VAL A 87 3.84 -0.73 -29.41
CA VAL A 87 3.03 -1.60 -30.30
C VAL A 87 3.86 -1.99 -31.53
N PRO A 88 4.85 -2.88 -31.38
CA PRO A 88 5.73 -3.26 -32.50
C PRO A 88 4.97 -3.99 -33.62
N LYS A 89 3.96 -4.76 -33.23
CA LYS A 89 2.97 -5.35 -34.12
C LYS A 89 1.71 -5.60 -33.31
N LEU A 90 0.56 -5.04 -33.73
CA LEU A 90 -0.69 -5.12 -32.98
C LEU A 90 -1.11 -6.57 -32.67
N THR A 91 -0.86 -7.49 -33.60
CA THR A 91 -1.18 -8.92 -33.41
C THR A 91 -0.30 -9.63 -32.38
N LEU A 92 0.79 -9.00 -31.91
CA LEU A 92 1.66 -9.55 -30.86
C LEU A 92 1.35 -8.97 -29.47
N VAL A 93 0.50 -7.95 -29.39
CA VAL A 93 0.04 -7.43 -28.10
C VAL A 93 -1.05 -8.35 -27.57
N SER A 94 -0.84 -8.85 -26.35
CA SER A 94 -1.80 -9.78 -25.75
C SER A 94 -3.09 -9.07 -25.30
N ALA A 95 -4.21 -9.80 -25.31
CA ALA A 95 -5.47 -9.32 -24.74
C ALA A 95 -5.31 -8.82 -23.30
N LYS A 96 -4.48 -9.52 -22.52
CA LYS A 96 -4.19 -9.14 -21.13
C LYS A 96 -3.50 -7.77 -21.02
N GLU A 97 -2.57 -7.46 -21.91
CA GLU A 97 -1.92 -6.14 -21.96
C GLU A 97 -2.90 -5.06 -22.40
N MET A 98 -3.77 -5.33 -23.38
CA MET A 98 -4.79 -4.38 -23.84
C MET A 98 -5.82 -4.06 -22.74
N ILE A 99 -6.17 -5.06 -21.91
CA ILE A 99 -7.19 -4.92 -20.86
C ILE A 99 -6.59 -4.38 -19.56
N HIS A 100 -5.43 -4.89 -19.13
CA HIS A 100 -4.84 -4.53 -17.83
C HIS A 100 -3.74 -3.47 -17.92
N GLY A 101 -3.28 -3.16 -19.12
CA GLY A 101 -2.12 -2.32 -19.33
C GLY A 101 -0.80 -2.96 -18.86
N VAL A 102 0.29 -2.27 -19.11
CA VAL A 102 1.64 -2.67 -18.72
C VAL A 102 2.17 -1.72 -17.64
N GLY A 103 2.92 -2.26 -16.69
CA GLY A 103 3.46 -1.49 -15.57
C GLY A 103 2.50 -1.32 -14.41
N LYS A 104 2.83 -0.39 -13.51
CA LYS A 104 2.01 -0.01 -12.35
C LYS A 104 1.06 1.13 -12.73
N TYR A 105 0.11 1.44 -11.83
CA TYR A 105 -0.85 2.53 -12.06
C TYR A 105 -0.14 3.88 -12.29
N GLU A 106 0.92 4.15 -11.55
CA GLU A 106 1.70 5.40 -11.61
C GLU A 106 2.80 5.40 -12.68
N THR A 107 2.89 4.36 -13.53
CA THR A 107 3.88 4.31 -14.60
C THR A 107 3.60 5.41 -15.62
N GLU A 108 4.62 6.17 -16.01
CA GLU A 108 4.54 7.26 -17.01
C GLU A 108 4.38 6.68 -18.43
N ILE A 109 3.31 5.91 -18.63
CA ILE A 109 3.05 5.18 -19.89
C ILE A 109 2.99 6.13 -21.08
N GLY A 110 2.42 7.32 -20.91
CA GLY A 110 2.30 8.30 -22.00
C GLY A 110 3.65 8.75 -22.54
N GLU A 111 4.62 9.00 -21.68
CA GLU A 111 5.99 9.39 -22.06
C GLU A 111 6.73 8.22 -22.69
N ILE A 112 6.71 7.05 -22.04
CA ILE A 112 7.35 5.83 -22.54
C ILE A 112 6.83 5.48 -23.95
N TYR A 113 5.51 5.56 -24.14
CA TYR A 113 4.89 5.31 -25.44
C TYR A 113 5.36 6.33 -26.50
N SER A 114 5.40 7.61 -26.14
CA SER A 114 5.79 8.68 -27.05
C SER A 114 7.26 8.58 -27.49
N GLU A 115 8.15 8.18 -26.60
CA GLU A 115 9.52 7.86 -26.95
C GLU A 115 9.63 6.69 -27.93
N ASN A 116 8.87 5.61 -27.69
CA ASN A 116 8.84 4.44 -28.55
C ASN A 116 8.15 4.71 -29.88
N TYR A 117 7.15 5.60 -29.92
CA TYR A 117 6.54 6.09 -31.16
C TYR A 117 7.58 6.77 -32.05
N LYS A 118 8.38 7.68 -31.51
CA LYS A 118 9.46 8.37 -32.24
C LYS A 118 10.54 7.43 -32.75
N LYS A 119 10.71 6.27 -32.12
CA LYS A 119 11.61 5.18 -32.55
C LYS A 119 10.99 4.24 -33.60
N GLY A 120 9.74 4.50 -34.04
CA GLY A 120 9.01 3.66 -34.99
C GLY A 120 8.47 2.35 -34.43
N LEU A 121 8.41 2.20 -33.10
CA LEU A 121 8.00 0.97 -32.42
C LEU A 121 6.49 0.90 -32.12
N CYS A 122 5.68 1.84 -32.66
CA CYS A 122 4.25 1.93 -32.37
C CYS A 122 3.35 1.88 -33.60
N GLN A 123 3.86 1.47 -34.77
CA GLN A 123 3.13 1.38 -36.05
C GLN A 123 2.31 2.65 -36.38
N ASP A 124 2.83 3.82 -36.03
CA ASP A 124 2.20 5.14 -36.18
C ASP A 124 0.84 5.29 -35.48
N PHE A 125 0.52 4.44 -34.52
CA PHE A 125 -0.68 4.59 -33.74
C PHE A 125 -0.53 5.68 -32.67
N ILE A 126 -1.44 6.63 -32.65
CA ILE A 126 -1.68 7.50 -31.49
C ILE A 126 -2.53 6.68 -30.50
N GLN A 127 -2.04 6.48 -29.28
CA GLN A 127 -2.71 5.69 -28.26
C GLN A 127 -3.75 6.51 -27.51
N VAL A 128 -4.93 5.90 -27.26
CA VAL A 128 -5.94 6.41 -26.31
C VAL A 128 -6.26 5.30 -25.32
N HIS A 129 -6.07 5.56 -24.03
CA HIS A 129 -6.23 4.54 -22.99
C HIS A 129 -6.72 5.11 -21.65
N GLY A 130 -7.04 4.22 -20.70
CA GLY A 130 -7.29 4.51 -19.29
C GLY A 130 -6.50 3.56 -18.39
N HIS A 131 -6.99 3.32 -17.20
CA HIS A 131 -6.58 2.30 -16.23
C HIS A 131 -5.11 2.34 -15.78
N ARG A 132 -4.15 2.69 -16.62
CA ARG A 132 -2.72 2.77 -16.31
C ARG A 132 -2.15 4.12 -16.74
N GLY A 133 -1.33 4.69 -15.83
CA GLY A 133 -0.82 6.03 -16.01
C GLY A 133 -1.89 7.10 -15.69
N ILE A 134 -1.42 8.31 -15.51
CA ILE A 134 -2.27 9.48 -15.18
C ILE A 134 -1.97 10.67 -16.10
N ASN A 135 -0.85 10.61 -16.81
CA ASN A 135 -0.34 11.68 -17.67
C ASN A 135 -0.44 11.32 -19.15
N ASP A 136 -0.65 12.33 -19.95
CA ASP A 136 -0.52 12.22 -21.39
C ASP A 136 0.96 12.18 -21.81
N GLY A 137 1.20 11.64 -22.99
CA GLY A 137 2.39 11.86 -23.76
C GLY A 137 2.05 12.53 -25.09
N GLU A 138 3.03 12.86 -25.90
CA GLU A 138 2.83 13.52 -27.20
C GLU A 138 1.99 12.66 -28.17
N TYR A 139 2.13 11.32 -28.09
CA TYR A 139 1.42 10.34 -28.93
C TYR A 139 0.56 9.37 -28.12
N SER A 140 0.24 9.73 -26.88
CA SER A 140 -0.57 8.89 -25.97
C SER A 140 -1.48 9.75 -25.11
N TYR A 141 -2.77 9.50 -25.16
CA TYR A 141 -3.80 10.22 -24.41
C TYR A 141 -4.38 9.33 -23.34
N CYS A 142 -4.20 9.73 -22.07
CA CYS A 142 -4.75 9.03 -20.91
C CYS A 142 -6.10 9.62 -20.50
N LEU A 143 -7.14 8.79 -20.50
CA LEU A 143 -8.49 9.16 -20.04
C LEU A 143 -8.74 8.78 -18.57
N GLU A 144 -7.75 8.21 -17.88
CA GLU A 144 -7.84 7.92 -16.46
C GLU A 144 -7.81 9.21 -15.64
N ALA A 145 -8.78 9.42 -14.79
CA ALA A 145 -8.85 10.57 -13.88
C ALA A 145 -9.58 10.24 -12.58
N ARG A 146 -9.71 8.96 -12.21
CA ARG A 146 -10.35 8.50 -10.98
C ARG A 146 -11.73 9.09 -10.77
N VAL A 147 -12.55 9.08 -11.81
CA VAL A 147 -13.90 9.67 -11.77
C VAL A 147 -14.74 9.07 -10.64
N GLU A 148 -14.60 7.79 -10.34
CA GLU A 148 -15.29 7.09 -9.26
C GLU A 148 -14.91 7.60 -7.86
N PHE A 149 -13.80 8.34 -7.75
CA PHE A 149 -13.30 8.93 -6.50
C PHE A 149 -13.34 10.45 -6.50
N GLY A 150 -14.29 11.04 -7.22
CA GLY A 150 -14.46 12.51 -7.28
C GLY A 150 -13.55 13.21 -8.29
N GLY A 151 -12.90 12.46 -9.16
CA GLY A 151 -12.16 12.98 -10.30
C GLY A 151 -13.08 13.36 -11.47
N GLU A 152 -12.58 13.27 -12.69
CA GLU A 152 -13.27 13.69 -13.91
C GLU A 152 -13.51 12.52 -14.86
N LEU A 153 -14.69 12.45 -15.47
CA LEU A 153 -14.92 11.65 -16.65
C LEU A 153 -14.28 12.37 -17.85
N LYS A 154 -13.09 11.96 -18.23
CA LYS A 154 -12.38 12.56 -19.36
C LYS A 154 -12.95 12.11 -20.70
N ILE A 155 -13.00 13.04 -21.62
CA ILE A 155 -13.50 12.86 -22.99
C ILE A 155 -12.43 13.37 -23.95
N LEU A 156 -12.08 12.56 -24.94
CA LEU A 156 -11.24 12.96 -26.06
C LEU A 156 -12.11 13.10 -27.30
N THR A 157 -12.04 14.25 -27.93
CA THR A 157 -12.79 14.57 -29.17
C THR A 157 -11.80 14.81 -30.30
N ILE A 158 -12.11 14.26 -31.46
CA ILE A 158 -11.38 14.54 -32.71
C ILE A 158 -12.37 15.27 -33.61
N ASP A 159 -12.07 16.52 -33.97
CA ASP A 159 -12.93 17.32 -34.85
C ASP A 159 -12.78 16.92 -36.33
N ASN A 160 -13.59 17.54 -37.18
CA ASN A 160 -13.58 17.26 -38.62
C ASN A 160 -12.24 17.61 -39.32
N ASP A 161 -11.43 18.46 -38.73
CA ASP A 161 -10.11 18.82 -39.24
C ASP A 161 -8.98 17.93 -38.68
N GLY A 162 -9.32 16.98 -37.79
CA GLY A 162 -8.38 16.06 -37.15
C GLY A 162 -7.66 16.67 -35.93
N ASN A 163 -8.16 17.79 -35.38
CA ASN A 163 -7.62 18.33 -34.14
C ASN A 163 -8.15 17.54 -32.94
N ILE A 164 -7.27 17.28 -31.99
CA ILE A 164 -7.58 16.49 -30.80
C ILE A 164 -7.79 17.45 -29.63
N LYS A 165 -8.93 17.33 -28.95
CA LYS A 165 -9.26 18.11 -27.77
C LYS A 165 -9.70 17.19 -26.63
N LYS A 166 -9.19 17.46 -25.43
CA LYS A 166 -9.65 16.84 -24.19
C LYS A 166 -10.57 17.77 -23.41
N SER A 167 -11.61 17.19 -22.84
CA SER A 167 -12.52 17.83 -21.89
C SER A 167 -12.83 16.85 -20.79
N GLY A 168 -13.45 17.33 -19.70
CA GLY A 168 -13.85 16.48 -18.59
C GLY A 168 -15.13 16.95 -17.92
N ILE A 169 -15.84 16.03 -17.32
CA ILE A 169 -17.00 16.29 -16.47
C ILE A 169 -16.64 15.83 -15.07
N LYS A 170 -16.61 16.77 -14.13
CA LYS A 170 -16.25 16.46 -12.74
C LYS A 170 -17.34 15.65 -12.06
N ASN A 171 -16.94 14.66 -11.28
CA ASN A 171 -17.87 13.88 -10.46
C ASN A 171 -18.15 14.60 -9.14
N ASP A 172 -19.13 15.50 -9.13
CA ASP A 172 -19.56 16.21 -7.92
C ASP A 172 -20.41 15.36 -6.97
N VAL A 173 -20.90 14.21 -7.43
CA VAL A 173 -21.72 13.29 -6.62
C VAL A 173 -20.91 12.63 -5.52
N TYR A 174 -19.63 12.32 -5.79
CA TYR A 174 -18.72 11.71 -4.84
C TYR A 174 -18.60 12.51 -3.52
N ASN A 175 -18.56 13.82 -3.61
CA ASN A 175 -18.45 14.74 -2.46
C ASN A 175 -19.75 14.89 -1.67
N ARG A 176 -20.89 14.37 -2.16
CA ARG A 176 -22.20 14.44 -1.50
C ARG A 176 -22.49 13.27 -0.56
N GLY A 177 -21.50 12.51 -0.16
CA GLY A 177 -21.62 11.43 0.83
C GLY A 177 -22.01 10.08 0.30
N LEU A 178 -22.12 9.88 -1.01
CA LEU A 178 -22.15 8.54 -1.62
C LEU A 178 -20.75 7.96 -1.60
N LYS A 179 -20.39 7.36 -0.46
CA LYS A 179 -19.16 6.58 -0.32
C LYS A 179 -19.36 5.26 -1.03
N LEU A 180 -18.82 5.16 -2.25
CA LEU A 180 -18.54 3.85 -2.83
C LEU A 180 -17.54 3.15 -1.90
N PRO A 181 -17.75 1.87 -1.57
CA PRO A 181 -16.78 1.11 -0.77
C PRO A 181 -15.48 1.05 -1.55
N MET A 182 -14.53 1.87 -1.14
CA MET A 182 -13.17 1.78 -1.67
C MET A 182 -12.59 0.44 -1.26
N SER A 183 -12.20 -0.36 -2.22
CA SER A 183 -11.42 -1.57 -1.96
C SER A 183 -10.11 -1.14 -1.31
N GLY A 184 -10.06 -1.16 0.02
CA GLY A 184 -8.86 -1.00 0.82
C GLY A 184 -8.69 0.27 1.62
N VAL A 185 -9.65 1.22 1.67
CA VAL A 185 -9.52 2.38 2.56
C VAL A 185 -10.86 2.78 3.19
N THR A 186 -10.80 2.87 4.49
CA THR A 186 -11.58 3.60 5.48
C THR A 186 -12.93 3.04 5.86
N GLU A 187 -12.88 2.17 6.86
CA GLU A 187 -13.80 2.39 7.98
C GLU A 187 -13.64 3.86 8.42
N LYS A 188 -14.72 4.52 8.82
CA LYS A 188 -14.69 5.86 9.43
C LYS A 188 -13.49 5.92 10.37
N ALA A 189 -12.71 6.99 10.33
CA ALA A 189 -11.80 7.28 11.43
C ALA A 189 -12.69 7.37 12.68
N GLU A 190 -12.76 6.29 13.44
CA GLU A 190 -13.39 6.30 14.75
C GLU A 190 -12.53 7.23 15.58
N LYS A 191 -13.12 8.30 16.04
CA LYS A 191 -12.43 9.22 16.94
C LYS A 191 -12.43 8.56 18.32
N PHE A 192 -11.29 8.02 18.69
CA PHE A 192 -11.05 7.57 20.05
C PHE A 192 -10.66 8.78 20.89
N ASN A 193 -11.20 8.86 22.08
CA ASN A 193 -10.90 9.96 23.00
C ASN A 193 -9.72 9.63 23.91
N THR A 194 -9.43 8.34 24.09
CA THR A 194 -8.33 7.86 24.94
C THR A 194 -7.58 6.68 24.30
N ALA A 195 -6.33 6.50 24.70
CA ALA A 195 -5.53 5.35 24.31
C ALA A 195 -6.16 4.02 24.75
N ASN A 196 -6.82 4.00 25.90
CA ASN A 196 -7.50 2.80 26.42
C ASN A 196 -8.70 2.40 25.57
N GLU A 197 -9.49 3.36 25.07
CA GLU A 197 -10.57 3.08 24.11
C GLU A 197 -10.01 2.45 22.83
N LEU A 198 -8.93 2.99 22.30
CA LEU A 198 -8.26 2.47 21.10
C LEU A 198 -7.73 1.04 21.33
N ILE A 199 -7.11 0.77 22.48
CA ILE A 199 -6.59 -0.56 22.85
C ILE A 199 -7.75 -1.56 23.00
N ASN A 200 -8.83 -1.19 23.65
CA ASN A 200 -10.01 -2.04 23.83
C ASN A 200 -10.63 -2.44 22.48
N GLU A 201 -10.72 -1.49 21.54
CA GLU A 201 -11.19 -1.77 20.19
C GLU A 201 -10.24 -2.69 19.42
N MET A 202 -8.90 -2.52 19.61
CA MET A 202 -7.91 -3.42 19.05
C MET A 202 -8.06 -4.86 19.57
N ILE A 203 -8.39 -5.05 20.85
CA ILE A 203 -8.56 -6.37 21.47
C ILE A 203 -9.70 -7.15 20.81
N GLY A 204 -10.80 -6.52 20.48
CA GLY A 204 -11.95 -7.12 19.80
C GLY A 204 -11.84 -7.22 18.28
N HIS A 205 -10.81 -6.63 17.67
CA HIS A 205 -10.76 -6.44 16.23
C HIS A 205 -10.29 -7.69 15.48
N LYS A 206 -11.07 -8.19 14.50
CA LYS A 206 -10.81 -9.45 13.78
C LYS A 206 -9.48 -9.51 13.03
N PHE A 207 -8.91 -8.36 12.67
CA PHE A 207 -7.64 -8.26 11.96
C PHE A 207 -6.43 -8.05 12.89
N ILE A 208 -6.64 -8.09 14.19
CA ILE A 208 -5.59 -7.97 15.19
C ILE A 208 -5.54 -9.27 16.02
N THR A 209 -4.34 -9.77 16.20
CA THR A 209 -4.08 -10.90 17.10
C THR A 209 -3.63 -10.35 18.45
N VAL A 210 -4.30 -10.79 19.49
CA VAL A 210 -3.94 -10.56 20.88
C VAL A 210 -3.25 -11.82 21.40
N LYS A 211 -2.10 -11.66 22.06
CA LYS A 211 -1.39 -12.76 22.72
C LYS A 211 -1.08 -12.37 24.16
N GLU A 212 -1.35 -13.27 25.06
CA GLU A 212 -0.83 -13.16 26.44
C GLU A 212 0.66 -13.39 26.45
N CYS A 213 1.37 -12.59 27.25
CA CYS A 213 2.81 -12.59 27.37
C CYS A 213 3.20 -12.56 28.86
N ASP A 214 4.49 -12.81 29.15
CA ASP A 214 5.01 -12.66 30.50
C ASP A 214 4.91 -11.21 30.98
N TYR A 215 5.18 -10.96 32.26
CA TYR A 215 5.17 -9.62 32.88
C TYR A 215 3.79 -8.95 32.89
N ASN A 216 2.71 -9.72 32.95
CA ASN A 216 1.33 -9.23 32.86
C ASN A 216 1.03 -8.43 31.60
N LEU A 217 1.67 -8.79 30.48
CA LEU A 217 1.49 -8.10 29.20
C LEU A 217 0.55 -8.85 28.27
N ILE A 218 -0.13 -8.08 27.41
CA ILE A 218 -0.71 -8.57 26.17
C ILE A 218 -0.03 -7.87 24.98
N SER A 219 0.24 -8.61 23.91
CA SER A 219 0.75 -8.05 22.67
C SER A 219 -0.35 -7.93 21.62
N LEU A 220 -0.38 -6.79 20.94
CA LEU A 220 -1.33 -6.45 19.89
C LEU A 220 -0.60 -6.30 18.55
N ASN A 221 -0.94 -7.16 17.60
CA ASN A 221 -0.32 -7.17 16.29
C ASN A 221 -1.35 -7.43 15.19
N PHE A 222 -1.26 -6.71 14.06
CA PHE A 222 -2.05 -7.07 12.89
C PHE A 222 -1.75 -8.51 12.47
N ASN A 223 -2.79 -9.23 12.09
CA ASN A 223 -2.67 -10.64 11.74
C ASN A 223 -2.35 -10.84 10.25
N ARG A 224 -2.12 -12.09 9.86
CA ARG A 224 -1.80 -12.47 8.48
C ARG A 224 -2.94 -12.13 7.51
N GLU A 225 -4.17 -12.18 7.97
CA GLU A 225 -5.34 -11.82 7.16
C GLU A 225 -5.37 -10.33 6.82
N ALA A 226 -5.09 -9.46 7.81
CA ALA A 226 -4.92 -8.03 7.59
C ALA A 226 -3.85 -7.73 6.54
N PHE A 227 -2.71 -8.42 6.64
CA PHE A 227 -1.60 -8.26 5.70
C PHE A 227 -1.97 -8.71 4.28
N ASN A 228 -2.51 -9.91 4.12
CA ASN A 228 -2.84 -10.49 2.83
C ASN A 228 -3.99 -9.74 2.12
N LYS A 229 -5.00 -9.33 2.88
CA LYS A 229 -6.17 -8.60 2.38
C LYS A 229 -5.98 -7.08 2.38
N LYS A 230 -4.78 -6.59 2.77
CA LYS A 230 -4.43 -5.15 2.84
C LYS A 230 -5.45 -4.33 3.66
N LYS A 231 -5.93 -4.90 4.77
CA LYS A 231 -6.92 -4.28 5.67
C LYS A 231 -6.22 -3.35 6.66
N TRP A 232 -5.82 -2.19 6.16
CA TRP A 232 -5.09 -1.17 6.92
C TRP A 232 -6.02 -0.02 7.29
N ASN A 233 -6.25 0.14 8.56
CA ASN A 233 -6.93 1.25 9.21
C ASN A 233 -6.09 1.73 10.41
N ASP A 234 -6.58 2.69 11.17
CA ASP A 234 -5.87 3.26 12.31
C ASP A 234 -5.52 2.21 13.36
N LEU A 235 -6.40 1.24 13.60
CA LEU A 235 -6.17 0.14 14.54
C LEU A 235 -5.06 -0.79 14.06
N THR A 236 -5.18 -1.32 12.84
CA THR A 236 -4.25 -2.31 12.31
C THR A 236 -2.86 -1.72 11.99
N ILE A 237 -2.78 -0.43 11.65
CA ILE A 237 -1.51 0.27 11.46
C ILE A 237 -0.76 0.41 12.79
N LYS A 238 -1.44 0.75 13.85
CA LYS A 238 -0.86 0.93 15.19
C LYS A 238 -0.60 -0.40 15.91
N ALA A 239 -1.32 -1.46 15.55
CA ALA A 239 -1.14 -2.81 16.11
C ALA A 239 0.09 -3.51 15.49
N ARG A 240 1.30 -3.08 15.88
CA ARG A 240 2.56 -3.69 15.46
C ARG A 240 3.63 -3.54 16.53
N GLY A 241 4.03 -4.65 17.17
CA GLY A 241 4.98 -4.62 18.27
C GLY A 241 4.50 -3.71 19.40
N LEU A 242 3.21 -3.77 19.70
CA LEU A 242 2.56 -3.03 20.77
C LEU A 242 2.28 -4.00 21.91
N PHE A 243 2.88 -3.73 23.08
CA PHE A 243 2.59 -4.51 24.30
C PHE A 243 2.06 -3.56 25.36
N VAL A 244 0.97 -3.97 25.96
CA VAL A 244 0.28 -3.21 27.00
C VAL A 244 0.14 -4.05 28.26
N ASP A 245 0.15 -3.41 29.41
CA ASP A 245 -0.20 -4.05 30.65
C ASP A 245 -1.67 -4.49 30.61
N LYS A 246 -1.93 -5.74 30.97
CA LYS A 246 -3.24 -6.38 30.84
C LYS A 246 -4.31 -5.71 31.70
N ASP A 247 -3.94 -5.21 32.87
CA ASP A 247 -4.88 -4.65 33.83
C ASP A 247 -5.10 -3.14 33.63
N SER A 248 -4.02 -2.40 33.41
CA SER A 248 -4.09 -0.94 33.28
C SER A 248 -4.29 -0.43 31.85
N GLY A 249 -3.94 -1.25 30.84
CA GLY A 249 -3.88 -0.81 29.43
C GLY A 249 -2.70 0.12 29.13
N GLU A 250 -1.77 0.31 30.06
CA GLU A 250 -0.60 1.14 29.84
C GLU A 250 0.34 0.52 28.82
N VAL A 251 0.84 1.33 27.88
CA VAL A 251 1.83 0.88 26.88
C VAL A 251 3.18 0.68 27.58
N LYS A 252 3.70 -0.53 27.54
CA LYS A 252 4.99 -0.91 28.16
C LYS A 252 6.09 -1.13 27.14
N ILE A 253 5.73 -1.61 25.92
CA ILE A 253 6.68 -1.80 24.83
C ILE A 253 6.03 -1.33 23.53
N ARG A 254 6.77 -0.57 22.73
CA ARG A 254 6.26 0.03 21.51
C ARG A 254 7.24 -0.15 20.35
N SER A 255 6.73 -0.55 19.17
CA SER A 255 7.47 -0.57 17.91
C SER A 255 6.92 0.44 16.93
N TYR A 256 7.51 0.47 15.74
CA TYR A 256 6.98 1.25 14.60
C TYR A 256 5.55 0.89 14.28
N ASN A 257 4.75 1.89 13.93
CA ASN A 257 3.52 1.66 13.19
C ASN A 257 3.81 0.89 11.89
N LYS A 258 2.80 0.24 11.31
CA LYS A 258 2.96 -0.36 9.98
C LYS A 258 3.23 0.75 8.97
N PHE A 259 4.39 0.72 8.37
CA PHE A 259 4.79 1.58 7.26
C PHE A 259 4.81 0.80 5.95
N PHE A 260 4.82 1.52 4.83
CA PHE A 260 4.60 0.97 3.50
C PHE A 260 5.80 1.27 2.60
N ASN A 261 6.12 0.33 1.71
CA ASN A 261 7.16 0.54 0.72
C ASN A 261 6.71 1.55 -0.34
N PHE A 262 7.66 2.15 -1.03
CA PHE A 262 7.36 2.91 -2.24
C PHE A 262 6.57 2.05 -3.23
N GLY A 263 5.47 2.58 -3.76
CA GLY A 263 4.52 1.86 -4.59
C GLY A 263 3.46 1.05 -3.83
N GLU A 264 3.49 1.03 -2.48
CA GLU A 264 2.40 0.45 -1.67
C GLU A 264 1.43 1.54 -1.20
N ARG A 265 0.11 1.23 -1.26
CA ARG A 265 -0.97 2.16 -0.90
C ARG A 265 -0.80 3.51 -1.63
N HIS A 266 -0.70 4.58 -0.84
CA HIS A 266 -0.54 5.96 -1.28
C HIS A 266 0.93 6.41 -1.33
N VAL A 267 1.89 5.57 -0.93
CA VAL A 267 3.31 5.94 -0.89
C VAL A 267 3.89 5.92 -2.31
N ASN A 268 3.77 7.04 -2.99
CA ASN A 268 4.29 7.27 -4.34
C ASN A 268 5.00 8.63 -4.40
N LEU A 269 5.57 8.95 -5.54
CA LEU A 269 6.34 10.18 -5.71
C LEU A 269 5.50 11.44 -5.43
N GLY A 270 4.24 11.46 -5.85
CA GLY A 270 3.32 12.57 -5.58
C GLY A 270 3.03 12.74 -4.09
N TYR A 271 2.83 11.64 -3.37
CA TYR A 271 2.68 11.65 -1.93
C TYR A 271 3.94 12.17 -1.23
N LEU A 272 5.12 11.66 -1.63
CA LEU A 272 6.38 12.12 -1.04
C LEU A 272 6.62 13.61 -1.30
N LYS A 273 6.41 14.10 -2.53
CA LYS A 273 6.53 15.53 -2.85
C LYS A 273 5.59 16.42 -2.03
N LYS A 274 4.43 15.90 -1.63
CA LYS A 274 3.42 16.68 -0.88
C LYS A 274 3.67 16.65 0.62
N TYR A 275 4.14 15.52 1.16
CA TYR A 275 4.18 15.28 2.60
C TYR A 275 5.56 15.05 3.19
N ALA A 276 6.58 14.81 2.37
CA ALA A 276 7.94 14.71 2.87
C ALA A 276 8.43 16.08 3.34
N THR A 277 9.04 16.11 4.51
CA THR A 277 9.67 17.30 5.09
C THR A 277 11.19 17.12 5.10
N TYR A 278 11.91 18.22 4.92
CA TYR A 278 13.36 18.21 5.02
C TYR A 278 13.82 18.31 6.49
N PRO A 279 14.98 17.73 6.83
CA PRO A 279 15.84 16.95 5.94
C PRO A 279 15.27 15.56 5.65
N ILE A 280 15.41 15.08 4.40
CA ILE A 280 15.08 13.70 4.05
C ILE A 280 16.33 12.84 4.32
N ARG A 281 16.17 11.80 5.13
CA ARG A 281 17.27 10.93 5.55
C ARG A 281 17.04 9.50 5.04
N ALA A 282 18.07 8.91 4.46
CA ALA A 282 18.07 7.52 4.04
C ALA A 282 19.00 6.70 4.94
N PHE A 283 18.49 5.59 5.45
CA PHE A 283 19.23 4.68 6.30
C PHE A 283 19.42 3.33 5.61
N LYS A 284 20.55 2.69 5.94
CA LYS A 284 20.80 1.31 5.52
C LYS A 284 19.74 0.38 6.10
N LYS A 285 19.11 -0.42 5.24
CA LYS A 285 18.19 -1.44 5.70
C LYS A 285 18.94 -2.74 5.94
N TYR A 286 19.07 -3.10 7.19
CA TYR A 286 19.57 -4.40 7.58
C TYR A 286 18.51 -5.48 7.39
N ASN A 287 18.93 -6.74 7.34
CA ASN A 287 18.06 -7.88 7.04
C ASN A 287 18.17 -8.95 8.14
N GLY A 288 17.35 -8.83 9.12
CA GLY A 288 17.18 -9.69 10.27
C GLY A 288 15.72 -9.72 10.70
N PHE A 289 15.49 -9.79 12.00
CA PHE A 289 14.15 -9.69 12.58
C PHE A 289 14.07 -8.58 13.62
N LEU A 290 12.85 -8.11 13.87
CA LEU A 290 12.57 -7.05 14.83
C LEU A 290 12.74 -7.53 16.27
N GLY A 291 13.65 -6.93 17.01
CA GLY A 291 13.83 -7.06 18.45
C GLY A 291 13.44 -5.77 19.17
N LEU A 292 12.83 -5.90 20.34
CA LEU A 292 12.42 -4.76 21.17
C LEU A 292 12.98 -4.96 22.57
N ALA A 293 13.55 -3.89 23.14
CA ALA A 293 13.97 -3.85 24.53
C ALA A 293 13.26 -2.70 25.24
N SER A 294 12.71 -2.95 26.41
CA SER A 294 12.11 -1.94 27.28
C SER A 294 12.37 -2.28 28.73
N VAL A 295 12.12 -1.35 29.65
CA VAL A 295 12.29 -1.61 31.08
C VAL A 295 10.93 -1.80 31.73
N ILE A 296 10.76 -2.94 32.41
CA ILE A 296 9.54 -3.29 33.15
C ILE A 296 9.97 -3.70 34.56
N ASN A 297 9.41 -3.06 35.56
CA ASN A 297 9.73 -3.30 36.97
C ASN A 297 11.23 -3.19 37.31
N GLY A 298 11.97 -2.33 36.59
CA GLY A 298 13.40 -2.10 36.77
C GLY A 298 14.32 -3.05 35.99
N ASP A 299 13.77 -4.06 35.31
CA ASP A 299 14.54 -5.01 34.50
C ASP A 299 14.37 -4.79 33.00
N VAL A 300 15.43 -5.02 32.23
CA VAL A 300 15.38 -4.98 30.76
C VAL A 300 14.65 -6.23 30.27
N VAL A 301 13.53 -6.02 29.61
CA VAL A 301 12.72 -7.08 28.98
C VAL A 301 12.94 -7.05 27.49
N LEU A 302 13.42 -8.17 26.94
CA LEU A 302 13.62 -8.35 25.50
C LEU A 302 12.43 -9.11 24.92
N THR A 303 11.96 -8.65 23.77
CA THR A 303 10.87 -9.30 23.04
C THR A 303 11.16 -9.39 21.55
N SER A 304 10.54 -10.33 20.88
CA SER A 304 10.36 -10.26 19.42
C SER A 304 9.21 -9.31 19.07
N LYS A 305 8.84 -9.22 17.82
CA LYS A 305 7.71 -8.37 17.38
C LYS A 305 6.41 -8.63 18.16
N SER A 306 6.17 -9.86 18.66
CA SER A 306 4.84 -10.23 19.17
C SER A 306 4.83 -11.13 20.39
N VAL A 307 5.96 -11.51 20.94
CA VAL A 307 6.05 -12.41 22.10
C VAL A 307 7.26 -12.13 22.97
N THR A 308 7.14 -12.40 24.26
CA THR A 308 8.19 -12.31 25.28
C THR A 308 9.02 -13.59 25.41
N SER A 309 8.65 -14.66 24.72
CA SER A 309 9.31 -15.98 24.78
C SER A 309 9.44 -16.62 23.39
N GLY A 310 10.22 -17.70 23.29
CA GLY A 310 10.37 -18.49 22.06
C GLY A 310 11.57 -18.09 21.21
N LYS A 311 11.80 -18.83 20.12
CA LYS A 311 13.02 -18.86 19.32
C LYS A 311 13.63 -17.47 19.04
N TYR A 312 12.86 -16.53 18.53
CA TYR A 312 13.39 -15.19 18.16
C TYR A 312 13.79 -14.35 19.38
N LYS A 313 13.02 -14.46 20.47
CA LYS A 313 13.41 -13.83 21.74
C LYS A 313 14.70 -14.45 22.29
N ASP A 314 14.85 -15.77 22.21
CA ASP A 314 16.01 -16.48 22.73
C ASP A 314 17.27 -16.16 21.91
N ILE A 315 17.17 -16.04 20.61
CA ILE A 315 18.26 -15.57 19.73
C ILE A 315 18.64 -14.14 20.13
N PHE A 316 17.68 -13.23 20.30
CA PHE A 316 17.96 -11.86 20.70
C PHE A 316 18.65 -11.83 22.06
N GLN A 317 18.17 -12.60 23.04
CA GLN A 317 18.77 -12.71 24.37
C GLN A 317 20.21 -13.20 24.28
N SER A 318 20.49 -14.24 23.50
CA SER A 318 21.84 -14.82 23.40
C SER A 318 22.87 -13.84 22.84
N ILE A 319 22.45 -12.92 21.97
CA ILE A 319 23.33 -11.87 21.44
C ILE A 319 23.45 -10.73 22.47
N TRP A 320 22.33 -10.33 23.07
CA TRP A 320 22.28 -9.29 24.10
C TRP A 320 23.19 -9.62 25.30
N ASP A 321 23.22 -10.88 25.74
CA ASP A 321 24.03 -11.33 26.86
C ASP A 321 25.54 -11.14 26.61
N LYS A 322 25.97 -11.12 25.37
CA LYS A 322 27.36 -10.88 24.95
C LYS A 322 27.73 -9.41 24.76
N VAL A 323 26.71 -8.51 24.78
CA VAL A 323 26.96 -7.05 24.71
C VAL A 323 27.60 -6.59 26.02
N GLU A 324 28.48 -5.62 25.95
CA GLU A 324 29.18 -5.02 27.08
C GLU A 324 28.20 -4.46 28.12
N ASP A 325 28.46 -4.71 29.40
CA ASP A 325 27.57 -4.28 30.49
C ASP A 325 27.40 -2.76 30.56
N SER A 326 28.42 -2.00 30.24
CA SER A 326 28.35 -0.53 30.18
C SER A 326 27.36 -0.05 29.11
N VAL A 327 27.31 -0.73 27.98
CA VAL A 327 26.34 -0.43 26.87
C VAL A 327 24.92 -0.80 27.27
N LYS A 328 24.75 -1.98 27.89
CA LYS A 328 23.44 -2.44 28.41
C LYS A 328 22.91 -1.45 29.47
N GLU A 329 23.75 -0.99 30.38
CA GLU A 329 23.34 -0.04 31.43
C GLU A 329 22.98 1.33 30.82
N LEU A 330 23.78 1.85 29.89
CA LEU A 330 23.47 3.10 29.17
C LEU A 330 22.11 3.03 28.48
N LEU A 331 21.81 1.93 27.76
CA LEU A 331 20.54 1.74 27.10
C LEU A 331 19.41 1.61 28.14
N LYS A 332 19.62 0.88 29.23
CA LYS A 332 18.65 0.75 30.33
C LYS A 332 18.28 2.11 30.91
N GLN A 333 19.26 2.91 31.26
CA GLN A 333 19.04 4.26 31.81
C GLN A 333 18.30 5.15 30.80
N THR A 334 18.71 5.13 29.54
CA THR A 334 18.03 5.88 28.48
C THR A 334 16.53 5.49 28.37
N MET A 335 16.22 4.19 28.43
CA MET A 335 14.85 3.71 28.37
C MET A 335 14.02 4.10 29.59
N ILE A 336 14.62 4.07 30.80
CA ILE A 336 13.95 4.49 32.05
C ILE A 336 13.65 5.99 32.03
N GLU A 337 14.66 6.81 31.77
CA GLU A 337 14.54 8.27 31.82
C GLU A 337 13.51 8.82 30.82
N ASN A 338 13.35 8.15 29.70
CA ASN A 338 12.53 8.63 28.60
C ASN A 338 11.26 7.80 28.38
N ASN A 339 10.98 6.80 29.22
CA ASN A 339 9.84 5.87 29.08
C ASN A 339 9.70 5.37 27.64
N CYS A 340 10.73 4.72 27.12
CA CYS A 340 10.77 4.32 25.73
C CYS A 340 11.25 2.90 25.51
N THR A 341 11.02 2.39 24.32
CA THR A 341 11.50 1.11 23.81
C THR A 341 12.67 1.35 22.86
N ALA A 342 13.77 0.66 23.06
CA ALA A 342 14.86 0.55 22.09
C ALA A 342 14.51 -0.52 21.04
N VAL A 343 14.53 -0.14 19.77
CA VAL A 343 14.13 -0.98 18.63
C VAL A 343 15.35 -1.46 17.87
N PHE A 344 15.45 -2.76 17.66
CA PHE A 344 16.60 -3.39 17.00
C PHE A 344 16.21 -4.16 15.75
N GLU A 345 17.11 -4.18 14.77
CA GLU A 345 17.20 -5.28 13.81
C GLU A 345 18.21 -6.29 14.35
N VAL A 346 17.75 -7.48 14.65
CA VAL A 346 18.56 -8.57 15.18
C VAL A 346 19.02 -9.44 14.02
N VAL A 347 20.33 -9.49 13.80
CA VAL A 347 20.94 -10.30 12.74
C VAL A 347 21.61 -11.52 13.36
N SER A 348 21.21 -12.69 12.94
CA SER A 348 21.75 -13.97 13.40
C SER A 348 21.91 -14.94 12.22
N PRO A 349 23.05 -14.94 11.53
CA PRO A 349 23.25 -15.73 10.31
C PRO A 349 23.07 -17.23 10.52
N GLU A 350 23.39 -17.72 11.70
CA GLU A 350 23.31 -19.13 12.06
C GLU A 350 21.86 -19.59 12.30
N TYR A 351 21.08 -18.81 13.05
CA TYR A 351 19.75 -19.24 13.53
C TYR A 351 18.60 -18.65 12.73
N ASP A 352 18.83 -17.58 11.99
CA ASP A 352 17.87 -16.91 11.11
C ASP A 352 18.52 -16.46 9.79
N PRO A 353 18.92 -17.42 8.92
CA PRO A 353 19.62 -17.12 7.68
C PRO A 353 18.71 -16.40 6.69
N HIS A 354 19.19 -15.30 6.14
CA HIS A 354 18.53 -14.50 5.12
C HIS A 354 19.26 -14.55 3.78
N ILE A 355 18.63 -14.00 2.72
CA ILE A 355 19.24 -13.89 1.39
C ILE A 355 20.50 -13.04 1.43
N ILE A 356 20.48 -11.94 2.19
CA ILE A 356 21.67 -11.13 2.46
C ILE A 356 22.47 -11.84 3.55
N LYS A 357 23.68 -12.25 3.20
CA LYS A 357 24.57 -12.95 4.13
C LYS A 357 25.34 -11.95 4.98
N TYR A 358 25.43 -12.25 6.26
CA TYR A 358 26.26 -11.57 7.23
C TYR A 358 27.28 -12.56 7.77
N ASP A 359 28.48 -12.07 8.08
CA ASP A 359 29.57 -12.92 8.58
C ASP A 359 29.43 -13.26 10.07
N LYS A 360 28.75 -12.40 10.83
CA LYS A 360 28.54 -12.58 12.27
C LYS A 360 27.18 -12.08 12.71
N GLU A 361 26.76 -12.53 13.88
CA GLU A 361 25.59 -11.99 14.59
C GLU A 361 25.81 -10.53 14.98
N HIS A 362 24.72 -9.76 15.01
CA HIS A 362 24.82 -8.34 15.33
C HIS A 362 23.46 -7.75 15.72
N LEU A 363 23.46 -6.75 16.60
CA LEU A 363 22.31 -5.92 16.95
C LEU A 363 22.49 -4.53 16.32
N TYR A 364 21.56 -4.14 15.48
CA TYR A 364 21.51 -2.77 14.97
C TYR A 364 20.42 -2.00 15.69
N LEU A 365 20.82 -1.02 16.52
CA LEU A 365 19.89 -0.10 17.16
C LEU A 365 19.30 0.82 16.08
N LEU A 366 18.00 0.68 15.87
CA LEU A 366 17.28 1.42 14.83
C LEU A 366 16.73 2.74 15.35
N ASP A 367 16.02 2.72 16.47
CA ASP A 367 15.38 3.90 17.05
C ASP A 367 15.01 3.68 18.51
N PHE A 368 14.69 4.80 19.19
CA PHE A 368 13.95 4.81 20.44
C PHE A 368 12.52 5.29 20.19
N ILE A 369 11.54 4.58 20.73
CA ILE A 369 10.12 4.88 20.54
C ILE A 369 9.46 5.03 21.89
N GLU A 370 8.80 6.17 22.13
CA GLU A 370 8.07 6.38 23.39
C GLU A 370 7.01 5.30 23.62
N ASN A 371 6.87 4.85 24.86
CA ASN A 371 5.87 3.90 25.30
C ASN A 371 4.50 4.59 25.47
N LYS A 372 4.01 5.17 24.37
CA LYS A 372 2.70 5.80 24.29
C LYS A 372 1.97 5.42 22.99
N LEU A 373 0.68 5.52 22.99
CA LEU A 373 -0.16 5.34 21.81
C LEU A 373 -0.76 6.69 21.42
N ASP A 374 -0.29 7.24 20.31
CA ASP A 374 -0.80 8.49 19.77
C ASP A 374 -2.12 8.23 19.03
N LEU A 375 -3.15 9.02 19.32
CA LEU A 375 -4.49 8.91 18.75
C LEU A 375 -4.59 9.59 17.37
N ASP A 376 -3.92 10.71 17.20
CA ASP A 376 -4.12 11.61 16.06
C ASP A 376 -3.14 11.38 14.92
N THR A 377 -2.00 10.74 15.18
CA THR A 377 -0.96 10.53 14.19
C THR A 377 -0.77 9.07 13.81
N HIS A 378 -0.45 8.83 12.54
CA HIS A 378 0.00 7.51 12.07
C HIS A 378 1.51 7.35 12.16
N ASN A 379 2.22 8.38 12.59
CA ASN A 379 3.66 8.42 12.63
C ASN A 379 4.16 8.32 14.06
N ILE A 380 5.36 7.78 14.20
CA ILE A 380 6.13 7.80 15.43
C ILE A 380 6.91 9.10 15.49
N ASP A 381 7.12 9.63 16.67
CA ASP A 381 7.90 10.84 16.88
C ASP A 381 9.37 10.56 16.52
N LEU A 382 9.75 10.97 15.31
CA LEU A 382 11.10 10.78 14.81
C LEU A 382 12.09 11.77 15.42
N GLU A 383 11.65 12.95 15.83
CA GLU A 383 12.49 13.95 16.49
C GLU A 383 12.91 13.45 17.88
N PHE A 384 11.98 12.86 18.62
CA PHE A 384 12.28 12.19 19.89
C PHE A 384 13.36 11.13 19.71
N SER A 385 13.17 10.21 18.75
CA SER A 385 14.16 9.17 18.49
C SER A 385 15.51 9.74 18.08
N GLU A 386 15.53 10.73 17.18
CA GLU A 386 16.77 11.35 16.70
C GLU A 386 17.57 12.00 17.83
N ASN A 387 16.88 12.68 18.74
CA ASN A 387 17.51 13.32 19.90
C ASN A 387 18.16 12.30 20.83
N LEU A 388 17.50 11.17 21.09
CA LEU A 388 18.08 10.10 21.89
C LEU A 388 19.23 9.40 21.17
N MET A 389 19.06 9.08 19.88
CA MET A 389 20.11 8.46 19.07
C MET A 389 21.39 9.30 19.00
N LYS A 390 21.29 10.63 19.07
CA LYS A 390 22.45 11.53 19.13
C LYS A 390 23.15 11.51 20.51
N LYS A 391 22.34 11.42 21.57
CA LYS A 391 22.88 11.44 22.96
C LYS A 391 23.54 10.13 23.38
N VAL A 392 23.02 9.00 22.89
CA VAL A 392 23.54 7.67 23.23
C VAL A 392 24.77 7.39 22.38
N GLU A 393 25.95 7.43 23.01
CA GLU A 393 27.22 7.07 22.39
C GLU A 393 27.80 5.85 23.07
N PHE A 394 28.08 4.82 22.28
CA PHE A 394 28.74 3.62 22.74
C PHE A 394 29.64 3.05 21.64
N SER A 395 30.65 2.29 22.05
CA SER A 395 31.45 1.47 21.16
C SER A 395 31.24 0.01 21.54
N SER A 396 30.77 -0.78 20.61
CA SER A 396 30.57 -2.21 20.80
C SER A 396 30.80 -2.94 19.49
N ASP A 397 31.36 -4.15 19.59
CA ASP A 397 31.58 -5.02 18.44
C ASP A 397 30.30 -5.77 17.99
N LEU A 398 29.32 -5.90 18.88
CA LEU A 398 28.07 -6.64 18.64
C LEU A 398 26.84 -5.76 18.52
N LEU A 399 26.94 -4.48 18.89
CA LEU A 399 25.83 -3.56 18.85
C LEU A 399 26.27 -2.21 18.26
N THR A 400 25.61 -1.78 17.20
CA THR A 400 25.86 -0.47 16.57
C THR A 400 24.56 0.25 16.25
N LYS A 401 24.63 1.56 16.10
CA LYS A 401 23.48 2.35 15.62
C LYS A 401 23.27 2.14 14.12
N LYS A 402 22.05 2.37 13.66
CA LYS A 402 21.73 2.37 12.22
C LYS A 402 22.62 3.36 11.46
N GLU A 403 23.08 2.96 10.28
CA GLU A 403 23.94 3.76 9.41
C GLU A 403 23.09 4.69 8.52
N GLU A 404 23.38 5.98 8.58
CA GLU A 404 22.79 6.96 7.66
C GLU A 404 23.60 7.00 6.37
N LEU A 405 22.94 6.71 5.23
CA LEU A 405 23.56 6.67 3.90
C LEU A 405 23.57 8.03 3.22
N THR A 406 22.51 8.79 3.40
CA THR A 406 22.30 10.08 2.73
C THR A 406 21.36 10.95 3.54
N ARG A 407 21.65 12.25 3.53
CA ARG A 407 20.83 13.30 4.09
C ARG A 407 20.65 14.40 3.05
N LEU A 408 19.40 14.66 2.67
CA LEU A 408 19.05 15.74 1.76
C LEU A 408 18.50 16.90 2.59
N GLU A 409 19.23 17.99 2.59
CA GLU A 409 18.76 19.29 3.08
C GLU A 409 17.90 19.93 1.97
N ASN A 410 17.27 21.05 2.21
CA ASN A 410 16.43 21.73 1.20
C ASN A 410 17.14 21.95 -0.13
#